data_7fdad6fe91c9380fb93636e3492a37d2
#
_entry.id   7fdad6fe91c9380fb93636e3492a37d2
#
_cell.length_a   1.000
_cell.length_b   1.000
_cell.length_c   1.000
_cell.angle_alpha   90.00
_cell.angle_beta   90.00
_cell.angle_gamma   90.00
#
_symmetry.space_group_name_H-M   'P 1'
#
loop_
_entity.id
_entity.type
_entity.pdbx_description
1 polymer ?
#
loop_
_entity_poly.entity_id
_entity_poly.type
_entity_poly.pdbx_seq_one_letter_code
_entity_poly.pdbx_strand_id
1 'polypeptide(L)'
;MWCKICNTETPKAECEICGAKTEAEMPVEVCWCDNCKTPVIKAVNAIDKNICPLCGETTRHLGSDLRPVFPEERLLIEIILGKPLAYLNKTVWVVNNRYFIDGQLKVLASTKFEKANIPEVVEQLSLYKAQNSYDKFNESINTFIKANKRRLEYLESEAFAFINSSVKKYPIENVVISFSGGKDSTVTADLVTRALSNPSLVHIFGDTTLEFPLTMEYAKRFRADNPLAIFKTAKNKDQDFYKVCEDIGPPARMMRWCCYMFKTGPITRTLNNMYKNENILTFYGIRKCESAARSKYKRIEDDAESIKIQKQTVASPIFFWKDIDIWLYILGQNIDFNDAYRLGYDRVGCWCCPNNSIRAQFLSKIYMPEQSEKWREFLIDFAKKIGKPDPEVYVDTGKWKARQGGNGVESAQDVKIKFTNCTTENNAKIYRLNKPITDEFINT
;
A
#
# COMPACT_ATOMS: atom_id res chain seq x y z
N MET A 1 6.52 22.14 8.99
CA MET A 1 7.86 21.63 9.34
C MET A 1 7.87 21.30 10.82
N TRP A 2 8.70 20.38 11.27
CA TRP A 2 8.75 19.91 12.64
C TRP A 2 10.14 20.12 13.26
N CYS A 3 10.22 20.74 14.41
CA CYS A 3 11.48 20.85 15.17
C CYS A 3 11.62 19.67 16.13
N LYS A 4 12.63 18.81 15.91
CA LYS A 4 12.91 17.67 16.79
C LYS A 4 13.36 18.07 18.19
N ILE A 5 14.03 19.21 18.32
CA ILE A 5 14.58 19.68 19.61
C ILE A 5 13.46 20.23 20.49
N CYS A 6 12.64 21.13 19.93
CA CYS A 6 11.56 21.77 20.69
C CYS A 6 10.27 20.94 20.70
N ASN A 7 10.21 19.85 19.89
CA ASN A 7 9.02 19.02 19.69
C ASN A 7 7.78 19.86 19.31
N THR A 8 7.98 20.85 18.42
CA THR A 8 6.95 21.79 18.00
C THR A 8 6.87 21.88 16.49
N GLU A 9 5.69 22.20 16.01
CA GLU A 9 5.48 22.57 14.61
C GLU A 9 5.93 24.01 14.36
N THR A 10 6.50 24.27 13.18
CA THR A 10 6.93 25.60 12.74
C THR A 10 6.76 25.71 11.23
N PRO A 11 6.34 26.85 10.70
CA PRO A 11 6.20 27.04 9.26
C PRO A 11 7.54 27.18 8.52
N LYS A 12 8.65 27.38 9.23
CA LYS A 12 9.96 27.71 8.66
C LYS A 12 10.90 26.48 8.62
N ALA A 13 11.89 26.54 7.73
CA ALA A 13 12.95 25.54 7.62
C ALA A 13 13.91 25.55 8.84
N GLU A 14 13.86 26.58 9.64
CA GLU A 14 14.55 26.71 10.93
C GLU A 14 13.53 26.99 12.04
N CYS A 15 13.73 26.36 13.17
CA CYS A 15 12.84 26.53 14.33
C CYS A 15 12.95 27.94 14.90
N GLU A 16 11.83 28.63 15.04
CA GLU A 16 11.77 29.97 15.58
C GLU A 16 12.16 30.05 17.09
N ILE A 17 12.10 28.89 17.78
CA ILE A 17 12.42 28.81 19.21
C ILE A 17 13.91 28.54 19.45
N CYS A 18 14.51 27.55 18.72
CA CYS A 18 15.87 27.09 19.01
C CYS A 18 16.84 27.24 17.82
N GLY A 19 16.41 27.77 16.68
CA GLY A 19 17.24 27.94 15.48
C GLY A 19 17.63 26.64 14.77
N ALA A 20 17.24 25.48 15.28
CA ALA A 20 17.59 24.20 14.65
C ALA A 20 16.84 23.99 13.33
N LYS A 21 17.49 23.26 12.40
CA LYS A 21 16.83 22.83 11.17
C LYS A 21 15.61 21.98 11.49
N THR A 22 14.50 22.29 10.82
CA THR A 22 13.23 21.58 10.95
C THR A 22 13.11 20.49 9.91
N GLU A 23 12.32 19.45 10.21
CA GLU A 23 12.02 18.36 9.30
C GLU A 23 10.58 18.47 8.78
N ALA A 24 10.38 18.03 7.55
CA ALA A 24 9.03 17.98 6.97
C ALA A 24 8.19 16.82 7.54
N GLU A 25 8.81 15.90 8.27
CA GLU A 25 8.20 14.70 8.83
C GLU A 25 8.26 14.75 10.35
N MET A 26 7.11 14.60 11.02
CA MET A 26 7.05 14.32 12.45
C MET A 26 7.17 12.79 12.63
N PRO A 27 8.30 12.27 13.13
CA PRO A 27 8.44 10.85 13.37
C PRO A 27 7.48 10.42 14.48
N VAL A 28 6.71 9.37 14.21
CA VAL A 28 5.75 8.81 15.15
C VAL A 28 6.03 7.35 15.43
N GLU A 29 5.64 6.93 16.62
CA GLU A 29 5.57 5.54 17.05
C GLU A 29 4.15 5.19 17.50
N VAL A 30 3.84 3.90 17.46
CA VAL A 30 2.56 3.38 17.94
C VAL A 30 2.78 2.72 19.28
N CYS A 31 2.09 3.24 20.29
CA CYS A 31 2.05 2.67 21.63
C CYS A 31 0.73 1.95 21.86
N TRP A 32 0.70 1.03 22.81
CA TRP A 32 -0.49 0.28 23.18
C TRP A 32 -0.94 0.63 24.59
N CYS A 33 -2.20 0.95 24.76
CA CYS A 33 -2.84 1.08 26.05
C CYS A 33 -3.52 -0.24 26.46
N ASP A 34 -3.01 -0.88 27.50
CA ASP A 34 -3.57 -2.16 27.97
C ASP A 34 -4.95 -2.00 28.66
N ASN A 35 -5.25 -0.83 29.20
CA ASN A 35 -6.57 -0.55 29.80
C ASN A 35 -7.63 -0.30 28.70
N CYS A 36 -7.37 0.62 27.75
CA CYS A 36 -8.31 0.95 26.68
C CYS A 36 -8.30 -0.06 25.52
N LYS A 37 -7.37 -1.01 25.49
CA LYS A 37 -7.18 -2.00 24.42
C LYS A 37 -7.07 -1.34 23.04
N THR A 38 -6.29 -0.26 22.92
CA THR A 38 -6.20 0.53 21.69
C THR A 38 -4.77 1.01 21.39
N PRO A 39 -4.40 1.15 20.11
CA PRO A 39 -3.18 1.82 19.72
C PRO A 39 -3.31 3.34 19.93
N VAL A 40 -2.23 3.95 20.37
CA VAL A 40 -2.06 5.40 20.52
C VAL A 40 -0.87 5.85 19.68
N ILE A 41 -1.08 6.79 18.78
CA ILE A 41 -0.03 7.34 17.91
C ILE A 41 0.61 8.52 18.64
N LYS A 42 1.91 8.44 18.86
CA LYS A 42 2.68 9.46 19.58
C LYS A 42 3.88 9.93 18.78
N ALA A 43 4.20 11.21 18.87
CA ALA A 43 5.49 11.69 18.39
C ALA A 43 6.63 11.01 19.16
N VAL A 44 7.70 10.60 18.48
CA VAL A 44 8.82 9.87 19.08
C VAL A 44 9.42 10.60 20.30
N ASN A 45 9.46 11.94 20.26
CA ASN A 45 10.01 12.78 21.31
C ASN A 45 8.92 13.45 22.19
N ALA A 46 7.67 13.01 22.12
CA ALA A 46 6.61 13.58 22.95
C ALA A 46 6.87 13.31 24.44
N ILE A 47 6.71 14.32 25.28
CA ILE A 47 6.87 14.21 26.73
C ILE A 47 5.87 13.22 27.32
N ASP A 48 4.64 13.23 26.80
CA ASP A 48 3.51 12.40 27.25
C ASP A 48 3.39 11.07 26.44
N LYS A 49 4.44 10.65 25.71
CA LYS A 49 4.36 9.48 24.82
C LYS A 49 3.97 8.19 25.54
N ASN A 50 4.28 8.06 26.82
CA ASN A 50 3.97 6.88 27.61
C ASN A 50 2.63 6.97 28.33
N ILE A 51 1.79 7.96 28.04
CA ILE A 51 0.50 8.17 28.73
C ILE A 51 -0.64 8.06 27.72
N CYS A 52 -1.65 7.26 28.05
CA CYS A 52 -2.86 7.15 27.25
C CYS A 52 -3.71 8.43 27.39
N PRO A 53 -4.10 9.08 26.27
CA PRO A 53 -4.90 10.31 26.34
C PRO A 53 -6.36 10.09 26.79
N LEU A 54 -6.84 8.84 26.84
CA LEU A 54 -8.19 8.52 27.28
C LEU A 54 -8.31 8.21 28.77
N CYS A 55 -7.36 7.41 29.30
CA CYS A 55 -7.47 6.92 30.68
C CYS A 55 -6.33 7.36 31.59
N GLY A 56 -5.29 8.04 31.06
CA GLY A 56 -4.13 8.48 31.83
C GLY A 56 -3.14 7.36 32.20
N GLU A 57 -3.44 6.11 31.89
CA GLU A 57 -2.56 4.97 32.18
C GLU A 57 -1.33 4.94 31.26
N THR A 58 -0.29 4.25 31.71
CA THR A 58 0.93 4.07 30.94
C THR A 58 0.69 3.23 29.69
N THR A 59 1.36 3.59 28.61
CA THR A 59 1.35 2.86 27.35
C THR A 59 2.70 2.21 27.11
N ARG A 60 2.72 1.07 26.42
CA ARG A 60 3.95 0.39 26.01
C ARG A 60 4.15 0.51 24.49
N HIS A 61 5.39 0.58 24.06
CA HIS A 61 5.73 0.61 22.64
C HIS A 61 5.25 -0.66 21.94
N LEU A 62 4.63 -0.52 20.77
CA LEU A 62 4.13 -1.63 19.95
C LEU A 62 4.86 -1.75 18.62
N GLY A 63 5.14 -0.63 17.97
CA GLY A 63 5.82 -0.60 16.67
C GLY A 63 5.86 0.79 16.05
N SER A 64 6.32 0.84 14.79
CA SER A 64 6.39 2.09 14.02
C SER A 64 5.19 2.32 13.11
N ASP A 65 4.38 1.29 12.89
CA ASP A 65 3.19 1.35 12.03
C ASP A 65 2.26 0.17 12.32
N LEU A 66 0.95 0.33 12.08
CA LEU A 66 -0.08 -0.71 12.19
C LEU A 66 -1.26 -0.39 11.28
N ARG A 67 -2.08 -1.39 10.99
CA ARG A 67 -3.44 -1.21 10.45
C ARG A 67 -4.46 -2.05 11.21
N PRO A 68 -5.73 -1.65 11.21
CA PRO A 68 -6.80 -2.48 11.77
C PRO A 68 -6.97 -3.76 10.93
N VAL A 69 -7.39 -4.82 11.59
CA VAL A 69 -7.79 -6.08 10.96
C VAL A 69 -9.32 -6.13 10.97
N PHE A 70 -9.90 -6.09 9.78
CA PHE A 70 -11.35 -6.15 9.61
C PHE A 70 -11.89 -7.54 9.95
N PRO A 71 -13.17 -7.68 10.30
CA PRO A 71 -13.75 -8.96 10.70
C PRO A 71 -13.58 -10.08 9.68
N GLU A 72 -13.61 -9.79 8.38
CA GLU A 72 -13.41 -10.78 7.32
C GLU A 72 -11.99 -11.33 7.32
N GLU A 73 -10.99 -10.45 7.42
CA GLU A 73 -9.59 -10.85 7.55
C GLU A 73 -9.35 -11.59 8.86
N ARG A 74 -9.93 -11.13 9.97
CA ARG A 74 -9.83 -11.79 11.27
C ARG A 74 -10.31 -13.23 11.18
N LEU A 75 -11.52 -13.46 10.65
CA LEU A 75 -12.08 -14.80 10.48
C LEU A 75 -11.18 -15.69 9.62
N LEU A 76 -10.67 -15.16 8.50
CA LEU A 76 -9.73 -15.89 7.66
C LEU A 76 -8.48 -16.34 8.42
N ILE A 77 -7.88 -15.46 9.23
CA ILE A 77 -6.69 -15.79 10.03
C ILE A 77 -7.02 -16.82 11.11
N GLU A 78 -8.16 -16.72 11.74
CA GLU A 78 -8.64 -17.68 12.74
C GLU A 78 -8.81 -19.08 12.13
N ILE A 79 -9.38 -19.18 10.93
CA ILE A 79 -9.51 -20.43 10.18
C ILE A 79 -8.13 -21.02 9.86
N ILE A 80 -7.19 -20.21 9.33
CA ILE A 80 -5.81 -20.66 9.04
C ILE A 80 -5.10 -21.15 10.30
N LEU A 81 -5.44 -20.60 11.47
CA LEU A 81 -4.90 -21.03 12.76
C LEU A 81 -5.66 -22.23 13.35
N GLY A 82 -6.73 -22.73 12.71
CA GLY A 82 -7.58 -23.81 13.20
C GLY A 82 -8.43 -23.44 14.42
N LYS A 83 -8.74 -22.16 14.57
CA LYS A 83 -9.49 -21.60 15.72
C LYS A 83 -10.53 -20.57 15.28
N PRO A 84 -11.54 -20.93 14.46
CA PRO A 84 -12.54 -20.00 13.98
C PRO A 84 -13.27 -19.34 15.14
N LEU A 85 -13.56 -18.05 15.03
CA LEU A 85 -14.23 -17.18 16.00
C LEU A 85 -13.47 -16.97 17.34
N ALA A 86 -12.22 -17.42 17.47
CA ALA A 86 -11.45 -17.31 18.72
C ALA A 86 -11.15 -15.85 19.12
N TYR A 87 -11.15 -14.94 18.16
CA TYR A 87 -10.85 -13.52 18.40
C TYR A 87 -12.05 -12.61 18.16
N LEU A 88 -13.26 -13.17 18.14
CA LEU A 88 -14.51 -12.41 17.90
C LEU A 88 -14.64 -11.20 18.84
N ASN A 89 -14.31 -11.39 20.11
CA ASN A 89 -14.38 -10.36 21.16
C ASN A 89 -13.01 -9.72 21.46
N LYS A 90 -12.09 -9.73 20.50
CA LYS A 90 -10.74 -9.19 20.62
C LYS A 90 -10.49 -8.05 19.67
N THR A 91 -9.60 -7.14 20.05
CA THR A 91 -9.08 -6.14 19.12
C THR A 91 -7.90 -6.74 18.36
N VAL A 92 -7.90 -6.62 17.05
CA VAL A 92 -6.85 -7.18 16.21
C VAL A 92 -6.25 -6.12 15.30
N TRP A 93 -4.93 -6.00 15.35
CA TRP A 93 -4.14 -5.08 14.55
C TRP A 93 -3.01 -5.83 13.86
N VAL A 94 -2.48 -5.30 12.75
CA VAL A 94 -1.43 -5.99 12.01
C VAL A 94 -0.44 -5.03 11.37
N VAL A 95 0.82 -5.46 11.30
CA VAL A 95 1.84 -4.93 10.39
C VAL A 95 2.57 -6.09 9.74
N ASN A 96 2.57 -6.14 8.40
CA ASN A 96 3.05 -7.31 7.65
C ASN A 96 2.34 -8.61 8.13
N ASN A 97 3.09 -9.61 8.61
CA ASN A 97 2.55 -10.86 9.16
C ASN A 97 2.58 -10.91 10.70
N ARG A 98 2.70 -9.76 11.36
CA ARG A 98 2.74 -9.62 12.82
C ARG A 98 1.40 -9.11 13.30
N TYR A 99 0.55 -10.02 13.77
CA TYR A 99 -0.76 -9.70 14.33
C TYR A 99 -0.65 -9.38 15.82
N PHE A 100 -1.35 -8.38 16.26
CA PHE A 100 -1.45 -7.99 17.66
C PHE A 100 -2.90 -8.19 18.12
N ILE A 101 -3.12 -9.19 18.97
CA ILE A 101 -4.43 -9.55 19.51
C ILE A 101 -4.47 -9.02 20.94
N ASP A 102 -5.33 -8.06 21.21
CA ASP A 102 -5.34 -7.26 22.45
C ASP A 102 -3.93 -6.76 22.80
N GLY A 103 -3.18 -6.32 21.80
CA GLY A 103 -1.81 -5.83 21.92
C GLY A 103 -0.73 -6.90 22.09
N GLN A 104 -1.07 -8.19 22.13
CA GLN A 104 -0.12 -9.29 22.22
C GLN A 104 0.27 -9.81 20.83
N LEU A 105 1.57 -9.92 20.58
CA LEU A 105 2.11 -10.33 19.29
C LEU A 105 1.81 -11.80 18.97
N LYS A 106 1.23 -12.03 17.79
CA LYS A 106 1.10 -13.33 17.13
C LYS A 106 1.70 -13.25 15.73
N VAL A 107 2.81 -13.93 15.50
CA VAL A 107 3.43 -14.00 14.16
C VAL A 107 2.77 -15.11 13.33
N LEU A 108 2.34 -14.75 12.12
CA LEU A 108 1.81 -15.72 11.16
C LEU A 108 2.84 -15.89 10.03
N ALA A 109 3.48 -17.05 9.98
CA ALA A 109 4.46 -17.35 8.95
C ALA A 109 3.80 -17.40 7.55
N SER A 110 4.46 -16.86 6.53
CA SER A 110 3.97 -16.89 5.13
C SER A 110 3.71 -18.31 4.62
N THR A 111 4.44 -19.28 5.11
CA THR A 111 4.25 -20.71 4.80
C THR A 111 2.87 -21.26 5.19
N LYS A 112 2.17 -20.60 6.12
CA LYS A 112 0.78 -20.95 6.47
C LYS A 112 -0.17 -20.68 5.29
N PHE A 113 0.04 -19.58 4.58
CA PHE A 113 -0.74 -19.25 3.38
C PHE A 113 -0.41 -20.18 2.20
N GLU A 114 0.86 -20.55 2.03
CA GLU A 114 1.29 -21.46 0.96
C GLU A 114 0.74 -22.87 1.12
N LYS A 115 0.65 -23.35 2.36
CA LYS A 115 0.21 -24.71 2.70
C LYS A 115 -1.29 -24.84 2.99
N ALA A 116 -2.04 -23.73 2.96
CA ALA A 116 -3.46 -23.76 3.26
C ALA A 116 -4.25 -24.51 2.17
N ASN A 117 -5.18 -25.35 2.59
CA ASN A 117 -6.13 -26.00 1.70
C ASN A 117 -7.23 -25.01 1.30
N ILE A 118 -7.16 -24.48 0.09
CA ILE A 118 -8.09 -23.44 -0.38
C ILE A 118 -9.56 -23.86 -0.32
N PRO A 119 -9.97 -25.04 -0.84
CA PRO A 119 -11.34 -25.53 -0.72
C PRO A 119 -11.87 -25.54 0.71
N GLU A 120 -11.08 -26.08 1.64
CA GLU A 120 -11.43 -26.14 3.05
C GLU A 120 -11.57 -24.74 3.67
N VAL A 121 -10.64 -23.83 3.35
CA VAL A 121 -10.72 -22.43 3.82
C VAL A 121 -12.00 -21.76 3.33
N VAL A 122 -12.37 -21.93 2.05
CA VAL A 122 -13.59 -21.36 1.47
C VAL A 122 -14.85 -21.93 2.13
N GLU A 123 -14.88 -23.24 2.39
CA GLU A 123 -15.98 -23.92 3.10
C GLU A 123 -16.13 -23.35 4.51
N GLN A 124 -15.03 -23.26 5.26
CA GLN A 124 -15.02 -22.73 6.63
C GLN A 124 -15.43 -21.24 6.66
N LEU A 125 -14.96 -20.41 5.72
CA LEU A 125 -15.39 -19.02 5.60
C LEU A 125 -16.91 -18.93 5.41
N SER A 126 -17.48 -19.77 4.55
CA SER A 126 -18.94 -19.82 4.31
C SER A 126 -19.70 -20.24 5.55
N LEU A 127 -19.21 -21.23 6.29
CA LEU A 127 -19.83 -21.76 7.50
C LEU A 127 -19.89 -20.72 8.62
N TYR A 128 -18.83 -19.96 8.84
CA TYR A 128 -18.72 -19.02 9.96
C TYR A 128 -19.10 -17.58 9.60
N LYS A 129 -19.36 -17.26 8.33
CA LYS A 129 -19.67 -15.89 7.86
C LYS A 129 -20.81 -15.23 8.65
N ALA A 130 -21.90 -15.94 8.88
CA ALA A 130 -23.07 -15.40 9.59
C ALA A 130 -22.80 -15.05 11.08
N GLN A 131 -21.81 -15.68 11.68
CA GLN A 131 -21.40 -15.45 13.08
C GLN A 131 -20.32 -14.39 13.22
N ASN A 132 -19.80 -13.87 12.09
CA ASN A 132 -18.71 -12.92 12.06
C ASN A 132 -19.21 -11.49 12.26
N SER A 133 -19.30 -11.04 13.53
CA SER A 133 -19.84 -9.72 13.91
C SER A 133 -18.79 -8.61 13.77
N TYR A 134 -19.29 -7.41 13.48
CA TYR A 134 -18.57 -6.14 13.47
C TYR A 134 -18.59 -5.40 14.84
N ASP A 135 -19.35 -5.86 15.82
CA ASP A 135 -19.58 -5.11 17.05
C ASP A 135 -18.29 -4.74 17.78
N LYS A 136 -17.45 -5.74 18.05
CA LYS A 136 -16.16 -5.50 18.73
C LYS A 136 -15.19 -4.69 17.89
N PHE A 137 -15.20 -4.86 16.58
CA PHE A 137 -14.41 -4.05 15.67
C PHE A 137 -14.83 -2.59 15.76
N ASN A 138 -16.11 -2.27 15.62
CA ASN A 138 -16.64 -0.92 15.67
C ASN A 138 -16.36 -0.24 17.02
N GLU A 139 -16.53 -0.95 18.13
CA GLU A 139 -16.15 -0.48 19.48
C GLU A 139 -14.66 -0.11 19.54
N SER A 140 -13.80 -0.99 19.05
CA SER A 140 -12.34 -0.81 19.03
C SER A 140 -11.92 0.39 18.17
N ILE A 141 -12.53 0.54 17.00
CA ILE A 141 -12.25 1.66 16.11
C ILE A 141 -12.72 2.99 16.70
N ASN A 142 -13.90 3.03 17.32
CA ASN A 142 -14.38 4.23 18.02
C ASN A 142 -13.41 4.65 19.15
N THR A 143 -12.88 3.69 19.89
CA THR A 143 -11.89 3.94 20.94
C THR A 143 -10.58 4.44 20.33
N PHE A 144 -10.12 3.84 19.23
CA PHE A 144 -8.92 4.25 18.51
C PHE A 144 -9.02 5.69 17.97
N ILE A 145 -10.13 6.05 17.36
CA ILE A 145 -10.36 7.41 16.85
C ILE A 145 -10.33 8.43 17.99
N LYS A 146 -11.02 8.15 19.10
CA LYS A 146 -11.04 9.02 20.28
C LYS A 146 -9.63 9.22 20.86
N ALA A 147 -8.85 8.13 20.98
CA ALA A 147 -7.48 8.16 21.50
C ALA A 147 -6.53 8.97 20.63
N ASN A 148 -6.81 9.06 19.33
CA ASN A 148 -5.94 9.68 18.35
C ASN A 148 -6.52 10.95 17.70
N LYS A 149 -7.54 11.57 18.33
CA LYS A 149 -8.22 12.76 17.81
C LYS A 149 -7.25 13.89 17.48
N ARG A 150 -6.32 14.21 18.38
CA ARG A 150 -5.30 15.26 18.15
C ARG A 150 -4.39 14.94 16.94
N ARG A 151 -4.06 13.66 16.75
CA ARG A 151 -3.29 13.22 15.58
C ARG A 151 -4.09 13.42 14.30
N LEU A 152 -5.36 13.06 14.29
CA LEU A 152 -6.26 13.23 13.14
C LEU A 152 -6.37 14.73 12.75
N GLU A 153 -6.61 15.60 13.72
CA GLU A 153 -6.69 17.05 13.52
C GLU A 153 -5.37 17.63 12.96
N TYR A 154 -4.23 17.17 13.47
CA TYR A 154 -2.91 17.56 12.96
C TYR A 154 -2.71 17.14 11.50
N LEU A 155 -3.00 15.88 11.17
CA LEU A 155 -2.83 15.32 9.83
C LEU A 155 -3.67 16.10 8.80
N GLU A 156 -4.91 16.40 9.15
CA GLU A 156 -5.83 17.14 8.29
C GLU A 156 -5.36 18.59 8.08
N SER A 157 -5.03 19.29 9.16
CA SER A 157 -4.57 20.68 9.10
C SER A 157 -3.27 20.83 8.30
N GLU A 158 -2.31 19.92 8.49
CA GLU A 158 -1.05 19.90 7.78
C GLU A 158 -1.26 19.63 6.27
N ALA A 159 -2.08 18.64 5.94
CA ALA A 159 -2.39 18.31 4.55
C ALA A 159 -3.13 19.47 3.85
N PHE A 160 -4.08 20.12 4.51
CA PHE A 160 -4.78 21.29 3.97
C PHE A 160 -3.84 22.46 3.73
N ALA A 161 -2.95 22.78 4.67
CA ALA A 161 -1.95 23.82 4.49
C ALA A 161 -1.04 23.53 3.28
N PHE A 162 -0.58 22.26 3.15
CA PHE A 162 0.22 21.83 2.02
C PHE A 162 -0.53 21.95 0.69
N ILE A 163 -1.77 21.45 0.60
CA ILE A 163 -2.60 21.51 -0.62
C ILE A 163 -2.82 22.96 -1.03
N ASN A 164 -3.30 23.80 -0.12
CA ASN A 164 -3.55 25.22 -0.38
C ASN A 164 -2.30 25.99 -0.83
N SER A 165 -1.12 25.64 -0.29
CA SER A 165 0.13 26.25 -0.74
C SER A 165 0.55 25.78 -2.14
N SER A 166 0.31 24.51 -2.46
CA SER A 166 0.72 23.89 -3.73
C SER A 166 -0.07 24.42 -4.92
N VAL A 167 -1.37 24.73 -4.74
CA VAL A 167 -2.24 25.18 -5.85
C VAL A 167 -2.04 26.64 -6.24
N LYS A 168 -1.39 27.47 -5.43
CA LYS A 168 -1.27 28.93 -5.65
C LYS A 168 -0.70 29.33 -7.01
N LYS A 169 0.08 28.44 -7.64
CA LYS A 169 0.75 28.69 -8.93
C LYS A 169 -0.03 28.15 -10.13
N TYR A 170 -1.18 27.54 -9.90
CA TYR A 170 -1.93 26.83 -10.94
C TYR A 170 -3.37 27.35 -11.01
N PRO A 171 -3.94 27.52 -12.21
CA PRO A 171 -5.38 27.66 -12.37
C PRO A 171 -6.09 26.43 -11.80
N ILE A 172 -7.25 26.63 -11.21
CA ILE A 172 -7.98 25.54 -10.54
C ILE A 172 -8.41 24.44 -11.53
N GLU A 173 -8.67 24.78 -12.77
CA GLU A 173 -8.96 23.89 -13.88
C GLU A 173 -7.79 22.98 -14.26
N ASN A 174 -6.55 23.37 -13.92
CA ASN A 174 -5.34 22.59 -14.17
C ASN A 174 -4.93 21.73 -12.95
N VAL A 175 -5.80 21.65 -11.94
CA VAL A 175 -5.60 20.77 -10.78
C VAL A 175 -6.27 19.43 -11.03
N VAL A 176 -5.51 18.35 -10.91
CA VAL A 176 -5.94 16.97 -11.17
C VAL A 176 -5.68 16.10 -9.96
N ILE A 177 -6.58 15.18 -9.69
CA ILE A 177 -6.44 14.15 -8.65
C ILE A 177 -6.22 12.79 -9.33
N SER A 178 -5.13 12.11 -9.02
CA SER A 178 -4.88 10.74 -9.48
C SER A 178 -5.62 9.76 -8.57
N PHE A 179 -6.70 9.19 -9.07
CA PHE A 179 -7.53 8.23 -8.34
C PHE A 179 -7.26 6.81 -8.86
N SER A 180 -6.93 5.88 -7.99
CA SER A 180 -6.62 4.49 -8.34
C SER A 180 -7.58 3.46 -7.70
N GLY A 181 -8.57 3.91 -6.94
CA GLY A 181 -9.45 3.05 -6.14
C GLY A 181 -8.75 2.39 -4.93
N GLY A 182 -7.53 2.80 -4.62
CA GLY A 182 -6.83 2.38 -3.39
C GLY A 182 -7.01 3.38 -2.26
N LYS A 183 -6.84 2.94 -1.00
CA LYS A 183 -7.03 3.74 0.22
C LYS A 183 -6.28 5.08 0.20
N ASP A 184 -5.05 5.08 -0.29
CA ASP A 184 -4.20 6.27 -0.32
C ASP A 184 -4.72 7.32 -1.33
N SER A 185 -5.19 6.90 -2.50
CA SER A 185 -5.82 7.80 -3.48
C SER A 185 -7.20 8.28 -3.03
N THR A 186 -7.93 7.47 -2.27
CA THR A 186 -9.21 7.86 -1.65
C THR A 186 -9.00 8.98 -0.65
N VAL A 187 -8.06 8.84 0.29
CA VAL A 187 -7.70 9.88 1.25
C VAL A 187 -7.22 11.14 0.55
N THR A 188 -6.40 11.01 -0.48
CA THR A 188 -5.93 12.17 -1.26
C THR A 188 -7.07 12.90 -1.95
N ALA A 189 -8.03 12.18 -2.54
CA ALA A 189 -9.19 12.77 -3.20
C ALA A 189 -10.05 13.57 -2.22
N ASP A 190 -10.35 12.99 -1.06
CA ASP A 190 -11.12 13.66 -0.01
C ASP A 190 -10.40 14.90 0.53
N LEU A 191 -9.13 14.78 0.88
CA LEU A 191 -8.32 15.91 1.39
C LEU A 191 -8.26 17.07 0.39
N VAL A 192 -8.00 16.79 -0.89
CA VAL A 192 -7.88 17.85 -1.92
C VAL A 192 -9.23 18.51 -2.16
N THR A 193 -10.31 17.72 -2.27
CA THR A 193 -11.66 18.24 -2.46
C THR A 193 -12.09 19.13 -1.30
N ARG A 194 -11.83 18.72 -0.07
CA ARG A 194 -12.19 19.49 1.14
C ARG A 194 -11.30 20.72 1.33
N ALA A 195 -9.98 20.58 1.15
CA ALA A 195 -9.05 21.71 1.30
C ALA A 195 -9.34 22.86 0.33
N LEU A 196 -9.75 22.53 -0.89
CA LEU A 196 -10.07 23.50 -1.93
C LEU A 196 -11.56 23.88 -1.97
N SER A 197 -12.39 23.24 -1.13
CA SER A 197 -13.85 23.41 -1.14
C SER A 197 -14.45 23.30 -2.56
N ASN A 198 -13.87 22.43 -3.39
CA ASN A 198 -14.26 22.30 -4.79
C ASN A 198 -14.58 20.83 -5.13
N PRO A 199 -15.86 20.46 -5.20
CA PRO A 199 -16.28 19.10 -5.57
C PRO A 199 -16.15 18.78 -7.06
N SER A 200 -15.90 19.79 -7.92
CA SER A 200 -15.85 19.63 -9.39
C SER A 200 -14.44 19.43 -9.94
N LEU A 201 -13.50 18.95 -9.10
CA LEU A 201 -12.13 18.68 -9.53
C LEU A 201 -12.06 17.46 -10.47
N VAL A 202 -11.05 17.48 -11.34
CA VAL A 202 -10.78 16.37 -12.26
C VAL A 202 -10.14 15.20 -11.51
N HIS A 203 -10.78 14.04 -11.58
CA HIS A 203 -10.25 12.77 -11.10
C HIS A 203 -9.86 11.90 -12.29
N ILE A 204 -8.60 11.49 -12.38
CA ILE A 204 -8.10 10.60 -13.43
C ILE A 204 -7.95 9.17 -12.90
N PHE A 205 -8.71 8.22 -13.46
CA PHE A 205 -8.65 6.80 -13.14
C PHE A 205 -8.04 6.01 -14.30
N GLY A 206 -6.96 5.28 -14.04
CA GLY A 206 -6.35 4.40 -15.03
C GLY A 206 -6.98 3.01 -14.99
N ASP A 207 -7.87 2.72 -15.96
CA ASP A 207 -8.44 1.39 -16.15
C ASP A 207 -7.46 0.54 -16.97
N THR A 208 -6.74 -0.34 -16.30
CA THR A 208 -5.81 -1.27 -16.94
C THR A 208 -6.50 -2.53 -17.47
N THR A 209 -7.80 -2.70 -17.24
CA THR A 209 -8.58 -3.95 -17.46
C THR A 209 -8.16 -5.12 -16.55
N LEU A 210 -7.20 -4.89 -15.69
CA LEU A 210 -6.61 -5.90 -14.78
C LEU A 210 -6.86 -5.55 -13.31
N GLU A 211 -7.71 -4.57 -13.03
CA GLU A 211 -8.05 -4.17 -11.67
C GLU A 211 -8.83 -5.29 -10.96
N PHE A 212 -8.72 -5.36 -9.66
CA PHE A 212 -9.58 -6.22 -8.86
C PHE A 212 -11.05 -5.88 -9.14
N PRO A 213 -11.95 -6.87 -9.24
CA PRO A 213 -13.39 -6.61 -9.40
C PRO A 213 -13.92 -5.62 -8.35
N LEU A 214 -13.54 -5.81 -7.08
CA LEU A 214 -13.88 -4.90 -5.98
C LEU A 214 -13.36 -3.46 -6.18
N THR A 215 -12.25 -3.27 -6.91
CA THR A 215 -11.77 -1.93 -7.26
C THR A 215 -12.68 -1.25 -8.28
N MET A 216 -13.20 -2.00 -9.24
CA MET A 216 -14.15 -1.47 -10.22
C MET A 216 -15.51 -1.15 -9.59
N GLU A 217 -15.96 -1.98 -8.65
CA GLU A 217 -17.18 -1.73 -7.86
C GLU A 217 -17.00 -0.48 -6.99
N TYR A 218 -15.88 -0.36 -6.29
CA TYR A 218 -15.57 0.82 -5.50
C TYR A 218 -15.49 2.10 -6.36
N ALA A 219 -14.85 2.04 -7.53
CA ALA A 219 -14.80 3.19 -8.43
C ALA A 219 -16.19 3.63 -8.90
N LYS A 220 -17.14 2.68 -9.07
CA LYS A 220 -18.54 3.00 -9.37
C LYS A 220 -19.22 3.69 -8.18
N ARG A 221 -19.06 3.18 -6.95
CA ARG A 221 -19.61 3.81 -5.74
C ARG A 221 -19.03 5.22 -5.55
N PHE A 222 -17.70 5.35 -5.64
CA PHE A 222 -17.03 6.65 -5.52
C PHE A 222 -17.60 7.70 -6.49
N ARG A 223 -17.85 7.31 -7.76
CA ARG A 223 -18.48 8.23 -8.74
C ARG A 223 -19.92 8.57 -8.38
N ALA A 224 -20.69 7.61 -7.87
CA ALA A 224 -22.07 7.85 -7.44
C ALA A 224 -22.14 8.81 -6.24
N ASP A 225 -21.23 8.66 -5.29
CA ASP A 225 -21.14 9.48 -4.08
C ASP A 225 -20.54 10.87 -4.35
N ASN A 226 -19.82 11.05 -5.48
CA ASN A 226 -19.20 12.31 -5.90
C ASN A 226 -19.72 12.75 -7.28
N PRO A 227 -21.00 13.05 -7.44
CA PRO A 227 -21.64 13.30 -8.75
C PRO A 227 -21.13 14.58 -9.43
N LEU A 228 -20.58 15.53 -8.69
CA LEU A 228 -20.01 16.77 -9.23
C LEU A 228 -18.57 16.59 -9.71
N ALA A 229 -17.86 15.54 -9.30
CA ALA A 229 -16.49 15.28 -9.70
C ALA A 229 -16.39 14.98 -11.20
N ILE A 230 -15.43 15.61 -11.87
CA ILE A 230 -15.15 15.32 -13.28
C ILE A 230 -14.30 14.06 -13.37
N PHE A 231 -14.95 12.91 -13.45
CA PHE A 231 -14.27 11.62 -13.42
C PHE A 231 -13.90 11.16 -14.84
N LYS A 232 -12.60 11.09 -15.13
CA LYS A 232 -12.06 10.66 -16.42
C LYS A 232 -11.41 9.28 -16.29
N THR A 233 -11.84 8.35 -17.13
CA THR A 233 -11.25 6.99 -17.20
C THR A 233 -10.28 6.92 -18.37
N ALA A 234 -9.01 6.67 -18.08
CA ALA A 234 -7.96 6.45 -19.06
C ALA A 234 -7.76 4.94 -19.28
N LYS A 235 -8.01 4.46 -20.50
CA LYS A 235 -7.95 3.04 -20.87
C LYS A 235 -7.22 2.85 -22.20
N ASN A 236 -6.43 1.79 -22.32
CA ASN A 236 -5.96 1.33 -23.62
C ASN A 236 -7.10 0.59 -24.32
N LYS A 237 -7.53 1.11 -25.46
CA LYS A 237 -8.62 0.51 -26.27
C LYS A 237 -8.10 -0.30 -27.46
N ASP A 238 -6.81 -0.16 -27.76
CA ASP A 238 -6.21 -0.66 -28.99
C ASP A 238 -5.62 -2.06 -28.82
N GLN A 239 -5.33 -2.46 -27.57
CA GLN A 239 -4.64 -3.71 -27.29
C GLN A 239 -5.28 -4.48 -26.14
N ASP A 240 -5.31 -5.80 -26.29
CA ASP A 240 -5.70 -6.75 -25.25
C ASP A 240 -4.46 -7.24 -24.48
N PHE A 241 -4.59 -7.38 -23.18
CA PHE A 241 -3.47 -7.77 -22.30
C PHE A 241 -2.92 -9.18 -22.62
N TYR A 242 -3.82 -10.16 -22.84
CA TYR A 242 -3.40 -11.53 -23.11
C TYR A 242 -2.70 -11.63 -24.47
N LYS A 243 -3.23 -10.93 -25.47
CA LYS A 243 -2.60 -10.87 -26.80
C LYS A 243 -1.20 -10.31 -26.74
N VAL A 244 -1.00 -9.22 -26.00
CA VAL A 244 0.36 -8.66 -25.80
C VAL A 244 1.25 -9.63 -25.00
N CYS A 245 0.69 -10.39 -24.06
CA CYS A 245 1.44 -11.46 -23.38
C CYS A 245 1.87 -12.58 -24.31
N GLU A 246 1.09 -12.91 -25.33
CA GLU A 246 1.46 -13.90 -26.38
C GLU A 246 2.62 -13.43 -27.23
N ASP A 247 2.67 -12.12 -27.57
CA ASP A 247 3.66 -11.51 -28.44
C ASP A 247 5.03 -11.32 -27.70
N ILE A 248 5.01 -10.72 -26.50
CA ILE A 248 6.23 -10.35 -25.76
C ILE A 248 6.42 -11.12 -24.46
N GLY A 249 5.47 -11.97 -24.11
CA GLY A 249 5.42 -12.78 -22.90
C GLY A 249 4.84 -12.04 -21.68
N PRO A 250 4.41 -12.78 -20.64
CA PRO A 250 3.80 -12.21 -19.43
C PRO A 250 4.74 -11.22 -18.74
N PRO A 251 4.21 -10.19 -18.07
CA PRO A 251 5.02 -9.23 -17.34
C PRO A 251 5.77 -9.92 -16.19
N ALA A 252 6.95 -9.39 -15.88
CA ALA A 252 7.78 -9.84 -14.77
C ALA A 252 8.17 -8.65 -13.87
N ARG A 253 8.79 -8.92 -12.71
CA ARG A 253 9.16 -7.87 -11.75
C ARG A 253 10.02 -6.76 -12.37
N MET A 254 10.95 -7.13 -13.25
CA MET A 254 11.83 -6.17 -13.93
C MET A 254 11.29 -5.75 -15.31
N MET A 255 10.34 -6.49 -15.90
CA MET A 255 9.73 -6.22 -17.21
C MET A 255 8.26 -5.85 -17.05
N ARG A 256 8.00 -4.66 -16.53
CA ARG A 256 6.63 -4.16 -16.28
C ARG A 256 6.08 -3.34 -17.46
N TRP A 257 6.18 -3.88 -18.66
CA TRP A 257 5.66 -3.25 -19.87
C TRP A 257 4.16 -2.93 -19.75
N CYS A 258 3.39 -3.78 -19.02
CA CYS A 258 1.98 -3.58 -18.77
C CYS A 258 1.67 -2.24 -18.06
N CYS A 259 2.54 -1.79 -17.15
CA CYS A 259 2.36 -0.50 -16.48
C CYS A 259 2.42 0.67 -17.47
N TYR A 260 3.30 0.60 -18.48
CA TYR A 260 3.39 1.63 -19.50
C TYR A 260 2.20 1.57 -20.45
N MET A 261 1.93 0.38 -20.99
CA MET A 261 0.93 0.20 -22.05
C MET A 261 -0.50 0.40 -21.57
N PHE A 262 -0.82 -0.06 -20.36
CA PHE A 262 -2.19 -0.09 -19.86
C PHE A 262 -2.47 0.94 -18.75
N LYS A 263 -1.46 1.58 -18.16
CA LYS A 263 -1.67 2.58 -17.11
C LYS A 263 -1.09 3.94 -17.47
N THR A 264 0.24 4.09 -17.47
CA THR A 264 0.85 5.42 -17.63
C THR A 264 0.65 6.00 -19.03
N GLY A 265 0.74 5.20 -20.09
CA GLY A 265 0.51 5.66 -21.46
C GLY A 265 -0.91 6.21 -21.70
N PRO A 266 -1.97 5.45 -21.36
CA PRO A 266 -3.36 5.96 -21.44
C PRO A 266 -3.60 7.21 -20.60
N ILE A 267 -3.09 7.28 -19.38
CA ILE A 267 -3.23 8.47 -18.51
C ILE A 267 -2.56 9.66 -19.19
N THR A 268 -1.31 9.50 -19.69
CA THR A 268 -0.56 10.55 -20.39
C THR A 268 -1.33 11.09 -21.60
N ARG A 269 -1.85 10.18 -22.45
CA ARG A 269 -2.65 10.58 -23.62
C ARG A 269 -3.91 11.35 -23.20
N THR A 270 -4.59 10.88 -22.18
CA THR A 270 -5.81 11.54 -21.69
C THR A 270 -5.53 12.94 -21.17
N LEU A 271 -4.50 13.11 -20.35
CA LEU A 271 -4.11 14.42 -19.81
C LEU A 271 -3.60 15.37 -20.90
N ASN A 272 -2.77 14.90 -21.83
CA ASN A 272 -2.29 15.72 -22.95
C ASN A 272 -3.44 16.21 -23.84
N ASN A 273 -4.45 15.37 -24.09
CA ASN A 273 -5.63 15.74 -24.85
C ASN A 273 -6.50 16.79 -24.12
N MET A 274 -6.58 16.70 -22.78
CA MET A 274 -7.36 17.63 -21.98
C MET A 274 -6.68 19.01 -21.84
N TYR A 275 -5.37 19.00 -21.62
CA TYR A 275 -4.63 20.21 -21.19
C TYR A 275 -3.70 20.82 -22.25
N LYS A 276 -3.59 20.20 -23.46
CA LYS A 276 -2.91 20.79 -24.65
C LYS A 276 -1.58 21.48 -24.34
N ASN A 277 -0.70 20.82 -23.55
CA ASN A 277 0.58 21.37 -23.12
C ASN A 277 0.56 22.47 -22.04
N GLU A 278 -0.51 22.67 -21.34
CA GLU A 278 -0.53 23.50 -20.14
C GLU A 278 0.18 22.83 -18.97
N ASN A 279 0.67 23.64 -18.04
CA ASN A 279 1.24 23.12 -16.80
C ASN A 279 0.10 22.64 -15.88
N ILE A 280 0.14 21.41 -15.46
CA ILE A 280 -0.84 20.80 -14.56
C ILE A 280 -0.22 20.44 -13.22
N LEU A 281 -1.01 20.59 -12.16
CA LEU A 281 -0.69 20.06 -10.83
C LEU A 281 -1.50 18.80 -10.60
N THR A 282 -0.83 17.68 -10.39
CA THR A 282 -1.52 16.42 -10.08
C THR A 282 -1.24 15.97 -8.65
N PHE A 283 -2.29 15.78 -7.88
CA PHE A 283 -2.19 15.21 -6.55
C PHE A 283 -2.21 13.68 -6.60
N TYR A 284 -1.20 13.06 -5.98
CA TYR A 284 -1.03 11.62 -5.89
C TYR A 284 -1.07 11.12 -4.44
N GLY A 285 -1.69 9.98 -4.23
CA GLY A 285 -1.64 9.25 -2.97
C GLY A 285 -0.33 8.46 -2.82
N ILE A 286 0.82 9.15 -2.80
CA ILE A 286 2.14 8.53 -2.65
C ILE A 286 2.62 8.76 -1.22
N ARG A 287 3.12 7.70 -0.58
CA ARG A 287 3.72 7.76 0.76
C ARG A 287 5.18 7.29 0.74
N LYS A 288 6.03 8.00 1.46
CA LYS A 288 7.47 7.72 1.61
C LYS A 288 7.75 6.31 2.14
N CYS A 289 6.90 5.83 3.06
CA CYS A 289 7.07 4.54 3.73
C CYS A 289 6.67 3.31 2.91
N GLU A 290 6.05 3.46 1.73
CA GLU A 290 5.55 2.33 0.95
C GLU A 290 6.64 1.47 0.29
N SER A 291 7.79 2.05 -0.02
CA SER A 291 8.92 1.32 -0.60
C SER A 291 10.22 2.11 -0.56
N ALA A 292 11.36 1.40 -0.64
CA ALA A 292 12.68 2.04 -0.74
C ALA A 292 12.82 2.95 -1.98
N ALA A 293 12.10 2.67 -3.08
CA ALA A 293 12.09 3.55 -4.23
C ALA A 293 11.34 4.86 -3.93
N ARG A 294 10.16 4.76 -3.29
CA ARG A 294 9.34 5.93 -2.94
C ARG A 294 9.95 6.79 -1.83
N SER A 295 10.79 6.22 -0.97
CA SER A 295 11.50 6.98 0.06
C SER A 295 12.46 8.04 -0.50
N LYS A 296 12.84 7.90 -1.79
CA LYS A 296 13.73 8.84 -2.51
C LYS A 296 12.96 9.95 -3.22
N TYR A 297 11.63 9.86 -3.32
CA TYR A 297 10.80 10.89 -3.95
C TYR A 297 10.73 12.14 -3.09
N LYS A 298 10.41 13.26 -3.72
CA LYS A 298 10.08 14.50 -3.02
C LYS A 298 8.56 14.60 -2.82
N ARG A 299 8.14 15.36 -1.86
CA ARG A 299 6.71 15.65 -1.62
C ARG A 299 6.08 16.43 -2.77
N ILE A 300 6.88 17.32 -3.39
CA ILE A 300 6.57 18.01 -4.65
C ILE A 300 7.73 17.72 -5.61
N GLU A 301 7.40 17.28 -6.82
CA GLU A 301 8.34 17.05 -7.91
C GLU A 301 7.91 17.84 -9.13
N ASP A 302 8.77 18.79 -9.55
CA ASP A 302 8.65 19.56 -10.76
C ASP A 302 9.71 19.05 -11.74
N ASP A 303 9.36 18.84 -13.01
CA ASP A 303 10.27 18.52 -14.13
C ASP A 303 11.32 17.41 -13.87
N ALA A 304 11.06 16.51 -12.93
CA ALA A 304 11.99 15.42 -12.66
C ALA A 304 11.96 14.36 -13.77
N GLU A 305 13.11 13.72 -14.03
CA GLU A 305 13.20 12.56 -14.95
C GLU A 305 12.25 11.42 -14.56
N SER A 306 11.80 11.40 -13.30
CA SER A 306 10.78 10.49 -12.78
C SER A 306 9.36 10.80 -13.26
N ILE A 307 9.10 12.04 -13.72
CA ILE A 307 7.78 12.49 -14.19
C ILE A 307 7.60 12.06 -15.64
N LYS A 308 6.69 11.12 -15.84
CA LYS A 308 6.41 10.52 -17.15
C LYS A 308 5.55 11.37 -18.06
N ILE A 309 4.97 12.43 -17.54
CA ILE A 309 4.05 13.35 -18.23
C ILE A 309 4.73 14.71 -18.28
N GLN A 310 4.99 15.23 -19.47
CA GLN A 310 5.59 16.55 -19.64
C GLN A 310 4.69 17.64 -19.04
N LYS A 311 5.32 18.67 -18.45
CA LYS A 311 4.63 19.81 -17.82
C LYS A 311 3.68 19.43 -16.65
N GLN A 312 3.96 18.30 -15.98
CA GLN A 312 3.25 17.90 -14.80
C GLN A 312 4.08 18.17 -13.55
N THR A 313 3.52 18.89 -12.60
CA THR A 313 4.00 18.90 -11.21
C THR A 313 3.24 17.85 -10.43
N VAL A 314 3.97 17.03 -9.68
CA VAL A 314 3.41 15.99 -8.80
C VAL A 314 3.46 16.47 -7.36
N ALA A 315 2.34 16.47 -6.67
CA ALA A 315 2.23 16.81 -5.24
C ALA A 315 1.59 15.66 -4.45
N SER A 316 2.16 15.32 -3.30
CA SER A 316 1.72 14.20 -2.48
C SER A 316 1.35 14.67 -1.06
N PRO A 317 0.07 15.00 -0.79
CA PRO A 317 -0.36 15.53 0.50
C PRO A 317 -0.04 14.61 1.67
N ILE A 318 -0.22 13.31 1.47
CA ILE A 318 -0.04 12.26 2.47
C ILE A 318 1.36 11.64 2.47
N PHE A 319 2.37 12.33 1.91
CA PHE A 319 3.71 11.78 1.68
C PHE A 319 4.37 11.20 2.95
N PHE A 320 4.16 11.84 4.10
CA PHE A 320 4.74 11.43 5.38
C PHE A 320 3.83 10.56 6.23
N TRP A 321 2.62 10.25 5.77
CA TRP A 321 1.66 9.46 6.54
C TRP A 321 2.05 7.99 6.62
N LYS A 322 1.82 7.38 7.78
CA LYS A 322 1.91 5.94 8.01
C LYS A 322 0.61 5.22 7.61
N ASP A 323 0.63 3.90 7.58
CA ASP A 323 -0.57 3.14 7.28
C ASP A 323 -1.66 3.36 8.33
N ILE A 324 -1.25 3.45 9.59
CA ILE A 324 -2.16 3.76 10.71
C ILE A 324 -2.81 5.15 10.58
N ASP A 325 -2.10 6.14 10.03
CA ASP A 325 -2.64 7.49 9.79
C ASP A 325 -3.72 7.46 8.69
N ILE A 326 -3.49 6.70 7.62
CA ILE A 326 -4.47 6.49 6.54
C ILE A 326 -5.75 5.89 7.09
N TRP A 327 -5.64 4.85 7.92
CA TRP A 327 -6.81 4.21 8.52
C TRP A 327 -7.47 5.06 9.58
N LEU A 328 -6.72 5.83 10.35
CA LEU A 328 -7.27 6.81 11.29
C LEU A 328 -8.12 7.85 10.54
N TYR A 329 -7.64 8.33 9.40
CA TYR A 329 -8.37 9.30 8.59
C TYR A 329 -9.62 8.69 7.95
N ILE A 330 -9.50 7.56 7.24
CA ILE A 330 -10.64 6.89 6.58
C ILE A 330 -11.76 6.60 7.57
N LEU A 331 -11.41 5.98 8.70
CA LEU A 331 -12.40 5.55 9.70
C LEU A 331 -12.90 6.73 10.54
N GLY A 332 -12.04 7.72 10.81
CA GLY A 332 -12.40 8.93 11.56
C GLY A 332 -13.31 9.87 10.80
N GLN A 333 -13.17 9.95 9.48
CA GLN A 333 -14.01 10.76 8.60
C GLN A 333 -15.17 9.96 7.98
N ASN A 334 -15.29 8.67 8.33
CA ASN A 334 -16.32 7.75 7.80
C ASN A 334 -16.35 7.71 6.26
N ILE A 335 -15.18 7.65 5.63
CA ILE A 335 -15.03 7.62 4.17
C ILE A 335 -15.24 6.19 3.67
N ASP A 336 -16.05 6.00 2.60
CA ASP A 336 -16.13 4.72 1.90
C ASP A 336 -14.78 4.36 1.25
N PHE A 337 -14.46 3.08 1.23
CA PHE A 337 -13.20 2.57 0.71
C PHE A 337 -13.37 1.21 0.03
N ASN A 338 -12.36 0.79 -0.69
CA ASN A 338 -12.35 -0.47 -1.44
C ASN A 338 -12.43 -1.70 -0.50
N ASP A 339 -13.45 -2.52 -0.70
CA ASP A 339 -13.75 -3.69 0.15
C ASP A 339 -12.65 -4.76 0.14
N ALA A 340 -11.75 -4.76 -0.85
CA ALA A 340 -10.60 -5.65 -0.85
C ALA A 340 -9.73 -5.52 0.42
N TYR A 341 -9.69 -4.34 1.03
CA TYR A 341 -8.97 -4.14 2.30
C TYR A 341 -9.62 -4.87 3.47
N ARG A 342 -10.96 -5.03 3.47
CA ARG A 342 -11.68 -5.82 4.48
C ARG A 342 -11.28 -7.28 4.43
N LEU A 343 -10.99 -7.78 3.23
CA LEU A 343 -10.57 -9.17 2.98
C LEU A 343 -9.10 -9.43 3.37
N GLY A 344 -8.34 -8.40 3.75
CA GLY A 344 -6.97 -8.51 4.20
C GLY A 344 -5.92 -8.21 3.13
N TYR A 345 -6.28 -7.64 1.99
CA TYR A 345 -5.28 -7.11 1.07
C TYR A 345 -4.63 -5.86 1.68
N ASP A 346 -3.31 -5.81 1.69
CA ASP A 346 -2.56 -4.64 2.12
C ASP A 346 -2.49 -3.57 1.02
N ARG A 347 -2.67 -4.01 -0.22
CA ARG A 347 -2.59 -3.19 -1.43
C ARG A 347 -3.54 -3.71 -2.49
N VAL A 348 -4.21 -2.80 -3.16
CA VAL A 348 -5.02 -3.09 -4.36
C VAL A 348 -4.28 -2.65 -5.63
N GLY A 349 -4.55 -3.32 -6.75
CA GLY A 349 -3.94 -3.05 -8.05
C GLY A 349 -4.34 -4.11 -9.07
N CYS A 350 -3.45 -4.45 -10.01
CA CYS A 350 -3.71 -5.51 -10.98
C CYS A 350 -3.67 -6.89 -10.29
N TRP A 351 -4.71 -7.70 -10.50
CA TRP A 351 -4.81 -9.04 -9.88
C TRP A 351 -3.68 -9.99 -10.33
N CYS A 352 -3.18 -9.87 -11.57
CA CYS A 352 -2.09 -10.68 -12.13
C CYS A 352 -0.68 -10.09 -11.92
N CYS A 353 -0.52 -9.05 -11.09
CA CYS A 353 0.76 -8.34 -10.95
C CYS A 353 1.88 -9.25 -10.44
N PRO A 354 3.06 -9.30 -11.10
CA PRO A 354 4.20 -10.08 -10.62
C PRO A 354 4.76 -9.61 -9.27
N ASN A 355 4.41 -8.39 -8.84
CA ASN A 355 4.79 -7.85 -7.52
C ASN A 355 3.81 -8.21 -6.41
N ASN A 356 2.73 -8.93 -6.69
CA ASN A 356 1.83 -9.41 -5.65
C ASN A 356 2.57 -10.34 -4.69
N SER A 357 2.37 -10.12 -3.38
CA SER A 357 2.92 -10.97 -2.33
C SER A 357 2.28 -12.37 -2.35
N ILE A 358 2.92 -13.33 -1.67
CA ILE A 358 2.37 -14.68 -1.45
C ILE A 358 0.97 -14.60 -0.83
N ARG A 359 0.82 -13.73 0.18
CA ARG A 359 -0.47 -13.49 0.81
C ARG A 359 -1.52 -12.95 -0.18
N ALA A 360 -1.18 -11.96 -1.00
CA ALA A 360 -2.10 -11.42 -1.99
C ALA A 360 -2.51 -12.49 -3.02
N GLN A 361 -1.60 -13.36 -3.43
CA GLN A 361 -1.91 -14.49 -4.32
C GLN A 361 -2.82 -15.52 -3.64
N PHE A 362 -2.57 -15.83 -2.38
CA PHE A 362 -3.45 -16.69 -1.59
C PHE A 362 -4.88 -16.11 -1.51
N LEU A 363 -5.02 -14.82 -1.18
CA LEU A 363 -6.32 -14.14 -1.15
C LEU A 363 -7.00 -14.16 -2.52
N SER A 364 -6.23 -14.00 -3.61
CA SER A 364 -6.80 -14.05 -4.97
C SER A 364 -7.34 -15.44 -5.33
N LYS A 365 -6.72 -16.52 -4.85
CA LYS A 365 -7.26 -17.88 -5.03
C LYS A 365 -8.60 -18.09 -4.31
N ILE A 366 -8.84 -17.37 -3.21
CA ILE A 366 -10.09 -17.45 -2.45
C ILE A 366 -11.17 -16.54 -3.04
N TYR A 367 -10.82 -15.27 -3.32
CA TYR A 367 -11.80 -14.22 -3.65
C TYR A 367 -11.93 -13.91 -5.15
N MET A 368 -10.99 -14.40 -5.95
CA MET A 368 -10.98 -14.26 -7.43
C MET A 368 -10.51 -15.58 -8.08
N PRO A 369 -11.18 -16.72 -7.79
CA PRO A 369 -10.70 -18.04 -8.22
C PRO A 369 -10.64 -18.17 -9.75
N GLU A 370 -11.65 -17.68 -10.47
CA GLU A 370 -11.70 -17.76 -11.94
C GLU A 370 -10.54 -17.00 -12.59
N GLN A 371 -10.28 -15.76 -12.17
CA GLN A 371 -9.17 -14.96 -12.69
C GLN A 371 -7.82 -15.60 -12.34
N SER A 372 -7.70 -16.12 -11.12
CA SER A 372 -6.46 -16.77 -10.66
C SER A 372 -6.14 -18.02 -11.46
N GLU A 373 -7.15 -18.87 -11.73
CA GLU A 373 -6.96 -20.11 -12.50
C GLU A 373 -6.70 -19.83 -13.97
N LYS A 374 -7.49 -18.96 -14.61
CA LYS A 374 -7.26 -18.53 -15.99
C LYS A 374 -5.83 -17.98 -16.19
N TRP A 375 -5.32 -17.22 -15.22
CA TRP A 375 -3.97 -16.70 -15.31
C TRP A 375 -2.91 -17.78 -15.11
N ARG A 376 -3.16 -18.71 -14.19
CA ARG A 376 -2.28 -19.86 -13.96
C ARG A 376 -2.16 -20.73 -15.22
N GLU A 377 -3.29 -21.08 -15.85
CA GLU A 377 -3.33 -21.85 -17.10
C GLU A 377 -2.55 -21.13 -18.20
N PHE A 378 -2.79 -19.84 -18.40
CA PHE A 378 -2.06 -19.03 -19.37
C PHE A 378 -0.54 -19.07 -19.13
N LEU A 379 -0.12 -18.94 -17.88
CA LEU A 379 1.31 -19.00 -17.52
C LEU A 379 1.93 -20.37 -17.75
N ILE A 380 1.18 -21.46 -17.51
CA ILE A 380 1.62 -22.84 -17.77
C ILE A 380 1.81 -23.04 -19.28
N ASP A 381 0.87 -22.61 -20.11
CA ASP A 381 0.97 -22.74 -21.55
C ASP A 381 2.12 -21.89 -22.11
N PHE A 382 2.31 -20.68 -21.58
CA PHE A 382 3.50 -19.90 -21.89
C PHE A 382 4.79 -20.61 -21.49
N ALA A 383 4.86 -21.22 -20.31
CA ALA A 383 6.03 -21.95 -19.84
C ALA A 383 6.34 -23.15 -20.72
N LYS A 384 5.32 -23.89 -21.18
CA LYS A 384 5.45 -24.96 -22.18
C LYS A 384 6.02 -24.43 -23.50
N LYS A 385 5.46 -23.31 -24.02
CA LYS A 385 5.89 -22.66 -25.27
C LYS A 385 7.37 -22.27 -25.24
N ILE A 386 7.90 -21.82 -24.09
CA ILE A 386 9.30 -21.43 -23.94
C ILE A 386 10.21 -22.58 -23.45
N GLY A 387 9.71 -23.82 -23.43
CA GLY A 387 10.48 -25.03 -23.14
C GLY A 387 10.91 -25.21 -21.69
N LYS A 388 10.14 -24.71 -20.71
CA LYS A 388 10.45 -24.98 -19.30
C LYS A 388 10.22 -26.46 -18.96
N PRO A 389 11.15 -27.14 -18.25
CA PRO A 389 11.06 -28.57 -17.99
C PRO A 389 9.83 -28.97 -17.18
N ASP A 390 9.46 -28.21 -16.15
CA ASP A 390 8.31 -28.46 -15.28
C ASP A 390 7.41 -27.22 -15.25
N PRO A 391 6.55 -27.01 -16.28
CA PRO A 391 5.77 -25.77 -16.42
C PRO A 391 4.90 -25.44 -15.22
N GLU A 392 4.25 -26.43 -14.61
CA GLU A 392 3.39 -26.23 -13.43
C GLU A 392 4.22 -25.82 -12.21
N VAL A 393 5.33 -26.53 -11.94
CA VAL A 393 6.24 -26.18 -10.85
C VAL A 393 6.84 -24.78 -11.07
N TYR A 394 7.22 -24.44 -12.29
CA TYR A 394 7.73 -23.12 -12.65
C TYR A 394 6.71 -22.01 -12.33
N VAL A 395 5.44 -22.25 -12.60
CA VAL A 395 4.36 -21.27 -12.34
C VAL A 395 4.02 -21.23 -10.84
N ASP A 396 3.77 -22.37 -10.21
CA ASP A 396 3.30 -22.45 -8.83
C ASP A 396 4.34 -21.98 -7.80
N THR A 397 5.62 -22.18 -8.10
CA THR A 397 6.72 -21.62 -7.29
C THR A 397 7.00 -20.14 -7.55
N GLY A 398 6.30 -19.51 -8.52
CA GLY A 398 6.44 -18.10 -8.83
C GLY A 398 7.70 -17.72 -9.61
N LYS A 399 8.42 -18.69 -10.17
CA LYS A 399 9.64 -18.46 -11.00
C LYS A 399 9.37 -17.58 -12.21
N TRP A 400 8.17 -17.63 -12.80
CA TRP A 400 7.74 -16.77 -13.90
C TRP A 400 7.86 -15.27 -13.60
N LYS A 401 7.79 -14.86 -12.33
CA LYS A 401 7.88 -13.45 -11.91
C LYS A 401 9.28 -12.86 -12.11
N ALA A 402 10.31 -13.70 -12.12
CA ALA A 402 11.71 -13.31 -12.28
C ALA A 402 12.19 -13.38 -13.74
N ARG A 403 11.27 -13.50 -14.69
CA ARG A 403 11.55 -13.65 -16.11
C ARG A 403 12.41 -12.53 -16.69
N GLN A 404 13.66 -12.59 -16.50
CA GLN A 404 14.71 -11.90 -17.27
C GLN A 404 15.98 -12.76 -17.18
N GLY A 405 16.07 -13.70 -18.08
CA GLY A 405 17.29 -14.45 -18.26
C GLY A 405 17.72 -15.16 -17.00
N GLY A 406 17.05 -16.23 -16.69
CA GLY A 406 17.62 -17.17 -15.78
C GLY A 406 17.01 -17.31 -14.39
N ASN A 407 17.55 -18.22 -13.70
CA ASN A 407 17.15 -18.73 -12.42
C ASN A 407 17.45 -17.81 -11.23
N GLY A 408 17.41 -16.48 -11.42
CA GLY A 408 17.75 -15.50 -10.40
C GLY A 408 16.99 -15.63 -9.07
N VAL A 409 15.77 -16.20 -9.10
CA VAL A 409 15.02 -16.51 -7.87
C VAL A 409 15.54 -17.80 -7.22
N GLU A 410 15.93 -18.79 -8.01
CA GLU A 410 16.57 -20.03 -7.50
C GLU A 410 17.92 -19.73 -6.88
N SER A 411 18.77 -18.98 -7.56
CA SER A 411 20.06 -18.54 -7.05
C SER A 411 19.91 -17.73 -5.74
N ALA A 412 18.91 -16.84 -5.66
CA ALA A 412 18.66 -16.06 -4.45
C ALA A 412 18.10 -16.89 -3.27
N GLN A 413 17.39 -17.98 -3.54
CA GLN A 413 16.89 -18.90 -2.50
C GLN A 413 17.94 -19.91 -2.05
N ASP A 414 18.78 -20.36 -2.97
CA ASP A 414 19.78 -21.40 -2.73
C ASP A 414 21.11 -20.89 -2.20
N VAL A 415 21.47 -19.65 -2.50
CA VAL A 415 22.71 -19.02 -2.04
C VAL A 415 22.40 -17.91 -1.04
N LYS A 416 22.58 -18.22 0.25
CA LYS A 416 22.51 -17.20 1.31
C LYS A 416 23.88 -16.54 1.46
N ILE A 417 23.98 -15.28 1.05
CA ILE A 417 25.19 -14.50 1.26
C ILE A 417 25.09 -13.79 2.61
N LYS A 418 26.00 -14.14 3.52
CA LYS A 418 26.20 -13.38 4.76
C LYS A 418 27.43 -12.50 4.58
N PHE A 419 27.35 -11.25 4.99
CA PHE A 419 28.48 -10.35 4.98
C PHE A 419 28.73 -9.77 6.38
N THR A 420 29.98 -9.57 6.70
CA THR A 420 30.46 -8.86 7.90
C THR A 420 31.45 -7.79 7.47
N ASN A 421 31.54 -6.71 8.24
CA ASN A 421 32.58 -5.72 7.98
C ASN A 421 33.98 -6.35 8.25
N CYS A 422 34.92 -6.04 7.39
CA CYS A 422 36.33 -6.44 7.63
C CYS A 422 36.86 -5.64 8.83
N THR A 423 37.49 -6.35 9.77
CA THR A 423 38.09 -5.72 10.95
C THR A 423 39.48 -5.14 10.70
N THR A 424 40.11 -5.50 9.60
CA THR A 424 41.46 -5.11 9.21
C THR A 424 41.54 -4.03 8.14
N GLU A 425 40.47 -3.88 7.32
CA GLU A 425 40.41 -2.93 6.24
C GLU A 425 39.14 -2.06 6.33
N ASN A 426 39.32 -0.76 6.40
CA ASN A 426 38.19 0.19 6.36
C ASN A 426 37.46 0.10 5.02
N ASN A 427 36.12 0.00 5.08
CA ASN A 427 35.20 -0.13 3.93
C ASN A 427 35.22 -1.48 3.19
N ALA A 428 35.96 -2.48 3.65
CA ALA A 428 35.89 -3.83 3.12
C ALA A 428 34.81 -4.67 3.80
N LYS A 429 34.17 -5.56 3.04
CA LYS A 429 33.18 -6.51 3.55
C LYS A 429 33.60 -7.95 3.21
N ILE A 430 33.52 -8.82 4.20
CA ILE A 430 33.76 -10.24 4.03
C ILE A 430 32.42 -10.91 3.72
N TYR A 431 32.33 -11.57 2.57
CA TYR A 431 31.16 -12.33 2.15
C TYR A 431 31.40 -13.82 2.43
N ARG A 432 30.43 -14.45 3.10
CA ARG A 432 30.44 -15.91 3.31
C ARG A 432 29.25 -16.51 2.56
N LEU A 433 29.52 -17.44 1.70
CA LEU A 433 28.53 -18.19 0.96
C LEU A 433 28.22 -19.50 1.71
N ASN A 434 26.99 -19.93 1.68
CA ASN A 434 26.57 -21.22 2.23
C ASN A 434 26.86 -22.41 1.27
N LYS A 435 27.18 -22.12 0.01
CA LYS A 435 27.64 -23.07 -1.00
C LYS A 435 28.87 -22.51 -1.71
N PRO A 436 29.79 -23.36 -2.18
CA PRO A 436 30.93 -22.91 -2.98
C PRO A 436 30.46 -22.26 -4.29
N ILE A 437 31.20 -21.29 -4.77
CA ILE A 437 31.01 -20.71 -6.11
C ILE A 437 31.45 -21.77 -7.12
N THR A 438 30.57 -22.16 -8.02
CA THR A 438 30.87 -23.06 -9.13
C THR A 438 30.96 -22.28 -10.44
N ASP A 439 31.61 -22.85 -11.45
CA ASP A 439 31.70 -22.25 -12.78
C ASP A 439 30.31 -22.03 -13.40
N GLU A 440 29.35 -22.88 -13.07
CA GLU A 440 27.94 -22.74 -13.47
C GLU A 440 27.30 -21.51 -12.82
N PHE A 441 27.65 -21.17 -11.58
CA PHE A 441 27.19 -19.96 -10.88
C PHE A 441 27.80 -18.67 -11.46
N ILE A 442 29.04 -18.75 -11.97
CA ILE A 442 29.73 -17.59 -12.55
C ILE A 442 29.22 -17.28 -13.96
N ASN A 443 28.76 -18.32 -14.69
CA ASN A 443 28.33 -18.22 -16.09
C ASN A 443 26.80 -18.01 -16.24
N THR A 444 26.03 -17.92 -15.13
CA THR A 444 24.62 -17.54 -15.11
C THR A 444 24.44 -16.09 -14.68
#